data_5f5a5a290e914570f0089ec67b904200
#
_entry.id   5f5a5a290e914570f0089ec67b904200
#
_cell.length_a   1.000
_cell.length_b   1.000
_cell.length_c   1.000
_cell.angle_alpha   90.00
_cell.angle_beta   90.00
_cell.angle_gamma   90.00
#
_symmetry.space_group_name_H-M   'P 1'
#
loop_
_entity.id
_entity.type
_entity.pdbx_description
1 polymer ?
#
loop_
_entity_poly.entity_id
_entity_poly.type
_entity_poly.pdbx_seq_one_letter_code
_entity_poly.pdbx_strand_id
1 'polypeptide(L)'
;FIKKLTSIVTYQLAIDIDRESLDYNRFVTHLKFFWQYMMYNNEKQSIGDLSNDMLAIIKGKKVAAYECALKIKTFIHQTYNYDLSNEDLLYMTIHIARITENTGRQHDEVWSNESSHY
;
A
#
# COMPACT_ATOMS: atom_id res chain seq x y z
N PHE A 1 -8.41 12.31 -2.18
CA PHE A 1 -8.04 11.19 -1.31
C PHE A 1 -6.95 10.32 -1.92
N ILE A 2 -7.22 9.72 -3.07
CA ILE A 2 -6.26 8.85 -3.75
C ILE A 2 -4.98 9.60 -4.11
N LYS A 3 -5.14 10.79 -4.65
CA LYS A 3 -4.01 11.63 -5.04
C LYS A 3 -3.14 11.97 -3.83
N LYS A 4 -3.76 12.27 -2.70
CA LYS A 4 -3.02 12.59 -1.48
C LYS A 4 -2.26 11.37 -0.96
N LEU A 5 -2.89 10.20 -0.95
CA LEU A 5 -2.24 8.98 -0.51
C LEU A 5 -1.07 8.62 -1.43
N THR A 6 -1.27 8.75 -2.73
CA THR A 6 -0.20 8.51 -3.70
C THR A 6 0.97 9.46 -3.46
N SER A 7 0.68 10.72 -3.15
CA SER A 7 1.72 11.70 -2.84
C SER A 7 2.50 11.33 -1.59
N ILE A 8 1.83 10.82 -0.57
CA ILE A 8 2.50 10.36 0.64
C ILE A 8 3.49 9.24 0.30
N VAL A 9 3.07 8.30 -0.54
CA VAL A 9 3.94 7.18 -0.93
C VAL A 9 5.16 7.68 -1.70
N THR A 10 4.94 8.51 -2.72
CA THR A 10 6.06 9.00 -3.53
C THR A 10 7.02 9.86 -2.71
N TYR A 11 6.51 10.67 -1.83
CA TYR A 11 7.34 11.53 -1.00
C TYR A 11 8.11 10.72 0.03
N GLN A 12 7.41 9.84 0.76
CA GLN A 12 8.01 9.09 1.86
C GLN A 12 9.10 8.14 1.37
N LEU A 13 8.89 7.52 0.23
CA LEU A 13 9.80 6.52 -0.29
C LEU A 13 10.73 7.06 -1.38
N ALA A 14 10.56 8.31 -1.75
CA ALA A 14 11.36 8.98 -2.78
C ALA A 14 11.40 8.18 -4.08
N ILE A 15 10.23 7.75 -4.55
CA ILE A 15 10.11 6.95 -5.78
C ILE A 15 9.21 7.65 -6.78
N ASP A 16 9.42 7.31 -8.06
CA ASP A 16 8.48 7.65 -9.13
C ASP A 16 7.60 6.44 -9.38
N ILE A 17 6.30 6.65 -9.27
CA ILE A 17 5.36 5.56 -9.49
C ILE A 17 4.99 5.50 -10.96
N ASP A 18 5.12 4.33 -11.55
CA ASP A 18 4.60 4.07 -12.88
C ASP A 18 3.08 3.91 -12.80
N ARG A 19 2.37 4.93 -13.24
CA ARG A 19 0.91 4.97 -13.12
C ARG A 19 0.23 3.98 -14.05
N GLU A 20 0.97 3.39 -14.99
CA GLU A 20 0.43 2.37 -15.86
C GLU A 20 0.73 0.96 -15.36
N SER A 21 1.49 0.83 -14.29
CA SER A 21 1.82 -0.48 -13.75
C SER A 21 0.59 -1.15 -13.15
N LEU A 22 0.61 -2.47 -13.19
CA LEU A 22 -0.46 -3.27 -12.60
C LEU A 22 -0.55 -3.05 -11.10
N ASP A 23 0.59 -2.97 -10.43
CA ASP A 23 0.61 -2.78 -8.98
C ASP A 23 0.04 -1.42 -8.57
N TYR A 24 0.34 -0.38 -9.33
CA TYR A 24 -0.25 0.92 -9.04
C TYR A 24 -1.77 0.88 -9.25
N ASN A 25 -2.22 0.27 -10.33
CA ASN A 25 -3.65 0.18 -10.62
C ASN A 25 -4.39 -0.63 -9.55
N ARG A 26 -3.78 -1.69 -9.06
CA ARG A 26 -4.35 -2.47 -7.95
C ARG A 26 -4.44 -1.65 -6.68
N PHE A 27 -3.41 -0.88 -6.39
CA PHE A 27 -3.40 -0.01 -5.23
C PHE A 27 -4.51 1.03 -5.32
N VAL A 28 -4.64 1.69 -6.46
CA VAL A 28 -5.68 2.69 -6.68
C VAL A 28 -7.07 2.08 -6.54
N THR A 29 -7.28 0.90 -7.13
CA THR A 29 -8.56 0.21 -7.03
C THR A 29 -8.90 -0.11 -5.58
N HIS A 30 -7.92 -0.59 -4.82
CA HIS A 30 -8.11 -0.86 -3.41
C HIS A 30 -8.46 0.41 -2.64
N LEU A 31 -7.79 1.52 -2.94
CA LEU A 31 -8.07 2.79 -2.28
C LEU A 31 -9.47 3.29 -2.61
N LYS A 32 -9.96 3.07 -3.83
CA LYS A 32 -11.33 3.44 -4.19
C LYS A 32 -12.34 2.65 -3.37
N PHE A 33 -12.18 1.36 -3.24
CA PHE A 33 -13.06 0.55 -2.42
C PHE A 33 -12.96 0.94 -0.95
N PHE A 34 -11.76 1.19 -0.48
CA PHE A 34 -11.56 1.63 0.89
C PHE A 34 -12.26 2.96 1.16
N TRP A 35 -12.15 3.90 0.22
CA TRP A 35 -12.85 5.19 0.33
C TRP A 35 -14.36 5.00 0.44
N GLN A 36 -14.92 4.14 -0.42
CA GLN A 36 -16.35 3.86 -0.38
C GLN A 36 -16.75 3.25 0.95
N TYR A 37 -15.97 2.30 1.41
CA TYR A 37 -16.22 1.67 2.70
C TYR A 37 -16.22 2.69 3.83
N MET A 38 -15.22 3.54 3.85
CA MET A 38 -15.06 4.55 4.89
C MET A 38 -16.22 5.55 4.90
N MET A 39 -16.70 5.93 3.72
CA MET A 39 -17.76 6.92 3.60
C MET A 39 -19.15 6.35 3.86
N TYR A 40 -19.38 5.10 3.49
CA TYR A 40 -20.74 4.57 3.50
C TYR A 40 -20.99 3.55 4.60
N ASN A 41 -20.01 2.88 5.10
CA ASN A 41 -20.24 1.77 5.99
C ASN A 41 -19.68 1.94 7.38
N ASN A 42 -18.61 2.60 7.56
CA ASN A 42 -18.06 2.95 8.87
C ASN A 42 -17.88 1.80 9.87
N GLU A 43 -18.29 0.60 9.54
CA GLU A 43 -18.13 -0.57 10.40
C GLU A 43 -17.24 -1.57 9.72
N LYS A 44 -16.25 -2.04 10.45
CA LYS A 44 -15.35 -3.05 9.93
C LYS A 44 -15.50 -4.33 10.66
N GLN A 45 -15.57 -5.40 9.89
CA GLN A 45 -15.43 -6.71 10.46
C GLN A 45 -13.96 -7.03 10.57
N SER A 46 -13.53 -7.23 11.77
CA SER A 46 -12.17 -7.67 12.01
C SER A 46 -12.05 -9.12 11.63
N ILE A 47 -11.04 -9.46 10.84
CA ILE A 47 -10.78 -10.86 10.51
C ILE A 47 -9.93 -11.50 11.61
N GLY A 48 -9.58 -10.75 12.62
CA GLY A 48 -9.01 -11.28 13.84
C GLY A 48 -7.52 -11.56 13.77
N ASP A 49 -7.13 -12.67 14.35
CA ASP A 49 -5.73 -12.93 14.68
C ASP A 49 -4.83 -13.14 13.47
N LEU A 50 -5.36 -13.64 12.36
CA LEU A 50 -4.56 -13.89 11.17
C LEU A 50 -3.96 -12.62 10.61
N SER A 51 -4.74 -11.55 10.54
CA SER A 51 -4.23 -10.26 10.05
C SER A 51 -3.16 -9.71 10.98
N ASN A 52 -3.33 -9.88 12.27
CA ASN A 52 -2.34 -9.43 13.26
C ASN A 52 -1.04 -10.19 13.10
N ASP A 53 -1.10 -11.49 12.91
CA ASP A 53 0.09 -12.31 12.74
C ASP A 53 0.83 -11.96 11.44
N MET A 54 0.09 -11.80 10.37
CA MET A 54 0.67 -11.42 9.09
C MET A 54 1.27 -10.03 9.13
N LEU A 55 0.62 -9.11 9.81
CA LEU A 55 1.13 -7.76 9.96
C LEU A 55 2.45 -7.76 10.74
N ALA A 56 2.55 -8.55 11.78
CA ALA A 56 3.79 -8.66 12.55
C ALA A 56 4.95 -9.14 11.68
N ILE A 57 4.68 -10.10 10.79
CA ILE A 57 5.70 -10.61 9.88
C ILE A 57 6.11 -9.57 8.86
N ILE A 58 5.11 -8.95 8.20
CA ILE A 58 5.38 -8.00 7.11
C ILE A 58 6.07 -6.74 7.62
N LYS A 59 5.73 -6.31 8.83
CA LYS A 59 6.33 -5.17 9.50
C LYS A 59 7.85 -5.33 9.61
N GLY A 60 8.31 -6.54 9.94
CA GLY A 60 9.73 -6.80 10.06
C GLY A 60 10.43 -6.95 8.71
N LYS A 61 9.72 -7.38 7.67
CA LYS A 61 10.29 -7.62 6.35
C LYS A 61 10.22 -6.41 5.42
N LYS A 62 9.21 -5.59 5.57
CA LYS A 62 8.96 -4.43 4.70
C LYS A 62 8.85 -3.17 5.54
N VAL A 63 9.93 -2.85 6.24
CA VAL A 63 9.95 -1.77 7.21
C VAL A 63 9.57 -0.43 6.59
N ALA A 64 10.17 -0.08 5.46
CA ALA A 64 9.91 1.22 4.82
C ALA A 64 8.46 1.33 4.37
N ALA A 65 7.92 0.24 3.79
CA ALA A 65 6.52 0.23 3.36
C ALA A 65 5.57 0.33 4.56
N TYR A 66 5.89 -0.35 5.64
CA TYR A 66 5.08 -0.30 6.85
C TYR A 66 5.07 1.11 7.45
N GLU A 67 6.23 1.75 7.52
CA GLU A 67 6.33 3.11 8.03
C GLU A 67 5.55 4.10 7.16
N CYS A 68 5.57 3.88 5.85
CA CYS A 68 4.76 4.68 4.93
C CYS A 68 3.27 4.46 5.19
N ALA A 69 2.85 3.21 5.39
CA ALA A 69 1.46 2.91 5.72
C ALA A 69 1.02 3.56 7.02
N LEU A 70 1.92 3.67 7.99
CA LEU A 70 1.62 4.38 9.24
C LEU A 70 1.40 5.88 9.00
N LYS A 71 2.13 6.47 8.07
CA LYS A 71 1.90 7.86 7.69
C LYS A 71 0.51 8.05 7.08
N ILE A 72 0.11 7.10 6.25
CA ILE A 72 -1.23 7.12 5.66
C ILE A 72 -2.28 6.96 6.76
N LYS A 73 -2.06 6.08 7.71
CA LYS A 73 -2.96 5.89 8.84
C LYS A 73 -3.15 7.19 9.60
N THR A 74 -2.06 7.88 9.90
CA THR A 74 -2.10 9.16 10.60
C THR A 74 -2.88 10.20 9.81
N PHE A 75 -2.62 10.29 8.52
CA PHE A 75 -3.32 11.23 7.65
C PHE A 75 -4.83 10.98 7.65
N ILE A 76 -5.23 9.72 7.50
CA ILE A 76 -6.64 9.35 7.47
C ILE A 76 -7.31 9.63 8.81
N HIS A 77 -6.63 9.32 9.90
CA HIS A 77 -7.16 9.62 11.23
C HIS A 77 -7.39 11.11 11.42
N GLN A 78 -6.39 11.92 11.07
CA GLN A 78 -6.47 13.37 11.26
C GLN A 78 -7.46 14.04 10.35
N THR A 79 -7.61 13.55 9.12
CA THR A 79 -8.44 14.19 8.12
C THR A 79 -9.89 13.71 8.18
N TYR A 80 -10.09 12.43 8.40
CA TYR A 80 -11.42 11.81 8.31
C TYR A 80 -11.91 11.22 9.61
N ASN A 81 -11.11 11.31 10.67
CA ASN A 81 -11.43 10.74 11.98
C ASN A 81 -11.78 9.25 11.88
N TYR A 82 -11.00 8.52 11.10
CA TYR A 82 -11.20 7.11 10.84
C TYR A 82 -9.92 6.34 11.19
N ASP A 83 -10.06 5.29 11.98
CA ASP A 83 -8.93 4.48 12.40
C ASP A 83 -8.77 3.26 11.49
N LEU A 84 -7.64 3.19 10.80
CA LEU A 84 -7.32 2.00 10.02
C LEU A 84 -7.15 0.81 10.93
N SER A 85 -7.75 -0.31 10.53
CA SER A 85 -7.55 -1.56 11.22
C SER A 85 -6.19 -2.16 10.86
N ASN A 86 -5.78 -3.19 11.59
CA ASN A 86 -4.57 -3.93 11.26
C ASN A 86 -4.69 -4.60 9.90
N GLU A 87 -5.87 -5.02 9.51
CA GLU A 87 -6.10 -5.56 8.19
C GLU A 87 -5.85 -4.52 7.09
N ASP A 88 -6.34 -3.29 7.29
CA ASP A 88 -6.07 -2.21 6.36
C ASP A 88 -4.59 -1.88 6.28
N LEU A 89 -3.91 -1.85 7.42
CA LEU A 89 -2.47 -1.62 7.45
C LEU A 89 -1.72 -2.71 6.70
N LEU A 90 -2.14 -3.95 6.85
CA LEU A 90 -1.54 -5.06 6.14
C LEU A 90 -1.67 -4.88 4.63
N TYR A 91 -2.87 -4.58 4.15
CA TYR A 91 -3.10 -4.34 2.72
C TYR A 91 -2.29 -3.16 2.21
N MET A 92 -2.31 -2.05 2.93
CA MET A 92 -1.55 -0.87 2.53
C MET A 92 -0.06 -1.19 2.43
N THR A 93 0.47 -1.86 3.43
CA THR A 93 1.89 -2.21 3.47
C THR A 93 2.27 -3.11 2.30
N ILE A 94 1.46 -4.13 2.01
CA ILE A 94 1.73 -5.05 0.91
C ILE A 94 1.72 -4.31 -0.43
N HIS A 95 0.72 -3.48 -0.67
CA HIS A 95 0.63 -2.74 -1.93
C HIS A 95 1.76 -1.74 -2.10
N ILE A 96 2.10 -1.03 -1.04
CA ILE A 96 3.21 -0.09 -1.07
C ILE A 96 4.52 -0.81 -1.33
N ALA A 97 4.73 -1.95 -0.69
CA ALA A 97 5.93 -2.75 -0.91
C ALA A 97 6.04 -3.21 -2.36
N ARG A 98 4.94 -3.65 -2.94
CA ARG A 98 4.92 -4.09 -4.35
C ARG A 98 5.25 -2.96 -5.30
N ILE A 99 4.65 -1.80 -5.09
CA ILE A 99 4.93 -0.63 -5.93
C ILE A 99 6.40 -0.27 -5.84
N THR A 100 6.93 -0.23 -4.63
CA THR A 100 8.34 0.13 -4.40
C THR A 100 9.28 -0.87 -5.03
N GLU A 101 9.01 -2.15 -4.84
CA GLU A 101 9.87 -3.21 -5.36
C GLU A 101 9.83 -3.26 -6.88
N ASN A 102 8.66 -3.10 -7.46
CA ASN A 102 8.53 -3.12 -8.92
C ASN A 102 9.14 -1.89 -9.55
N THR A 103 9.02 -0.73 -8.91
CA THR A 103 9.68 0.47 -9.40
C THR A 103 11.19 0.31 -9.39
N GLY A 104 11.74 -0.25 -8.31
CA GLY A 104 13.17 -0.53 -8.24
C GLY A 104 13.60 -1.63 -9.20
N ARG A 105 12.76 -2.63 -9.40
CA ARG A 105 13.08 -3.79 -10.25
C ARG A 105 12.90 -3.53 -11.73
N GLN A 106 12.17 -2.50 -12.11
CA GLN A 106 11.95 -2.22 -13.52
C GLN A 106 13.25 -2.01 -14.29
N HIS A 107 14.23 -1.41 -13.67
CA HIS A 107 15.54 -1.28 -14.31
C HIS A 107 16.21 -2.62 -14.50
N ASP A 108 16.10 -3.49 -13.51
CA ASP A 108 16.72 -4.80 -13.57
C ASP A 108 15.92 -5.74 -14.47
N GLU A 109 14.61 -5.61 -14.46
CA GLU A 109 13.74 -6.49 -15.25
C GLU A 109 13.82 -6.26 -16.73
N VAL A 110 14.17 -5.07 -17.17
CA VAL A 110 14.42 -4.85 -18.60
C VAL A 110 15.49 -5.79 -19.08
N TRP A 111 16.50 -6.03 -18.25
CA TRP A 111 17.56 -6.97 -18.58
C TRP A 111 17.12 -8.42 -18.40
N SER A 112 16.42 -8.69 -17.32
CA SER A 112 16.00 -10.05 -17.00
C SER A 112 15.03 -10.60 -18.03
N ASN A 113 14.12 -9.80 -18.46
CA ASN A 113 13.11 -10.23 -19.43
C ASN A 113 13.72 -10.57 -20.79
N GLU A 114 14.75 -9.87 -21.17
CA GLU A 114 15.42 -10.16 -22.42
C GLU A 114 16.24 -11.42 -22.36
N SER A 115 16.73 -11.78 -21.19
CA SER A 115 17.62 -12.91 -21.04
C SER A 115 16.92 -14.17 -20.55
N SER A 116 15.90 -14.02 -19.72
CA SER A 116 15.23 -15.15 -19.07
C SER A 116 13.81 -15.35 -19.57
N HIS A 117 13.45 -14.64 -20.55
CA HIS A 117 12.09 -14.62 -21.00
C HIS A 117 11.75 -15.88 -21.75
N TYR A 118 11.37 -16.85 -20.99
CA TYR A 118 10.92 -18.12 -21.51
C TYR A 118 11.98 -18.88 -22.25
#